data_8d9f58e8ab7a088e6130467d88f46208
#
_entry.id   8d9f58e8ab7a088e6130467d88f46208
#
_cell.length_a   1.000
_cell.length_b   1.000
_cell.length_c   1.000
_cell.angle_alpha   90.00
_cell.angle_beta   90.00
_cell.angle_gamma   90.00
#
_symmetry.space_group_name_H-M   'P 1'
#
loop_
_entity.id
_entity.type
_entity.pdbx_description
1 polymer ?
#
loop_
_entity_poly.entity_id
_entity_poly.type
_entity_poly.pdbx_seq_one_letter_code
_entity_poly.pdbx_strand_id
1 'polypeptide(L)'
;MMFSGIIPYRYAKKILNRYPIGSSYLSFNENMVALSLLSIHYHHSLKLSEVSIDLPRGEFLEGVLSEAGIAESVIYVKEYPWIYDFLEEKELSIEEFVTFHANLYEQKKTAFSLTSIHAVYDQLQEKGIPSMFMVQSIPTLKEGLEKATTLAELNQSKNSQVAAVCFKNTENENIKQFAKSIQAKVISSDSGLQLVLSNRGVLQTLILNQKLAGFFYEMITINRKSSIGIGYGYTVKEAESHSLTALDFADKKPGEGAVYLLDEEKKLTGPLFQNEERYSLKNEDPLVKKLSSELKMSSKNLSRFLYFLQVIEFRPFSSHQLADYFSISRRSAERMIKKLLDQQLLQVAGEEQPYEQGRPRSLYQAGSKLKGLR
;
A
#
# COMPACT_ATOMS: atom_id res chain seq x y z
N MET A 1 16.48 4.35 1.20
CA MET A 1 17.20 3.94 -0.06
C MET A 1 16.82 4.91 -1.17
N MET A 2 17.79 5.37 -1.97
CA MET A 2 17.55 6.26 -3.10
C MET A 2 18.00 5.60 -4.40
N PHE A 3 17.18 5.70 -5.43
CA PHE A 3 17.48 5.20 -6.78
C PHE A 3 17.85 6.36 -7.71
N SER A 4 18.68 6.07 -8.71
CA SER A 4 19.15 7.06 -9.69
C SER A 4 18.06 7.58 -10.64
N GLY A 5 16.87 7.00 -10.63
CA GLY A 5 15.72 7.40 -11.43
C GLY A 5 14.51 6.50 -11.26
N ILE A 6 13.44 6.82 -11.99
CA ILE A 6 12.17 6.11 -11.95
C ILE A 6 12.28 4.67 -12.45
N ILE A 7 13.10 4.40 -13.46
CA ILE A 7 13.23 3.07 -14.07
C ILE A 7 13.74 2.04 -13.06
N PRO A 8 14.94 2.19 -12.44
CA PRO A 8 15.41 1.23 -11.45
C PRO A 8 14.48 1.15 -10.22
N TYR A 9 13.84 2.25 -9.84
CA TYR A 9 12.87 2.25 -8.75
C TYR A 9 11.64 1.39 -9.08
N ARG A 10 11.09 1.51 -10.28
CA ARG A 10 9.94 0.72 -10.74
C ARG A 10 10.20 -0.78 -10.65
N TYR A 11 11.34 -1.23 -11.17
CA TYR A 11 11.71 -2.65 -11.11
C TYR A 11 11.99 -3.15 -9.69
N ALA A 12 12.57 -2.31 -8.84
CA ALA A 12 12.83 -2.65 -7.45
C ALA A 12 11.57 -2.64 -6.57
N LYS A 13 10.50 -1.94 -6.97
CA LYS A 13 9.32 -1.68 -6.14
C LYS A 13 8.63 -2.95 -5.63
N LYS A 14 8.54 -3.98 -6.47
CA LYS A 14 7.95 -5.29 -6.07
C LYS A 14 8.72 -5.92 -4.89
N ILE A 15 10.05 -5.76 -4.89
CA ILE A 15 10.94 -6.24 -3.82
C ILE A 15 10.87 -5.30 -2.61
N LEU A 16 10.92 -3.99 -2.83
CA LEU A 16 10.90 -2.97 -1.78
C LEU A 16 9.64 -3.03 -0.92
N ASN A 17 8.49 -3.36 -1.52
CA ASN A 17 7.23 -3.52 -0.79
C ASN A 17 7.26 -4.64 0.26
N ARG A 18 8.27 -5.54 0.20
CA ARG A 18 8.47 -6.61 1.18
C ARG A 18 9.36 -6.19 2.36
N TYR A 19 9.90 -5.00 2.34
CA TYR A 19 10.81 -4.50 3.37
C TYR A 19 10.34 -3.15 3.92
N PRO A 20 10.47 -2.89 5.23
CA PRO A 20 10.10 -1.62 5.84
C PRO A 20 11.18 -0.56 5.61
N ILE A 21 11.53 -0.34 4.35
CA ILE A 21 12.59 0.60 3.96
C ILE A 21 11.95 1.76 3.22
N GLY A 22 12.13 2.98 3.74
CA GLY A 22 11.79 4.19 3.00
C GLY A 22 12.62 4.26 1.72
N SER A 23 11.97 4.39 0.59
CA SER A 23 12.64 4.43 -0.72
C SER A 23 12.12 5.59 -1.56
N SER A 24 13.02 6.20 -2.31
CA SER A 24 12.75 7.30 -3.24
C SER A 24 13.60 7.15 -4.49
N TYR A 25 13.33 7.96 -5.49
CA TYR A 25 14.13 8.05 -6.71
C TYR A 25 14.35 9.51 -7.08
N LEU A 26 15.39 9.77 -7.86
CA LEU A 26 15.64 11.08 -8.45
C LEU A 26 14.57 11.36 -9.49
N SER A 27 13.85 12.47 -9.30
CA SER A 27 12.80 12.90 -10.22
C SER A 27 13.41 13.42 -11.50
N PHE A 28 12.85 13.02 -12.63
CA PHE A 28 13.13 13.64 -13.91
C PHE A 28 12.49 15.05 -13.91
N ASN A 29 13.19 16.03 -14.47
CA ASN A 29 12.72 17.41 -14.50
C ASN A 29 13.26 18.18 -15.72
N GLU A 30 12.71 19.36 -15.93
CA GLU A 30 13.04 20.28 -17.00
C GLU A 30 14.53 20.71 -17.00
N ASN A 31 15.12 20.88 -15.82
CA ASN A 31 16.54 21.24 -15.70
C ASN A 31 17.47 20.20 -16.34
N MET A 32 17.13 18.90 -16.24
CA MET A 32 17.90 17.84 -16.88
C MET A 32 17.87 18.00 -18.40
N VAL A 33 16.70 18.27 -18.95
CA VAL A 33 16.51 18.50 -20.39
C VAL A 33 17.27 19.75 -20.83
N ALA A 34 17.05 20.87 -20.15
CA ALA A 34 17.68 22.15 -20.48
C ALA A 34 19.22 22.08 -20.45
N LEU A 35 19.80 21.51 -19.39
CA LEU A 35 21.25 21.35 -19.26
C LEU A 35 21.83 20.43 -20.34
N SER A 36 21.10 19.35 -20.68
CA SER A 36 21.54 18.41 -21.70
C SER A 36 21.53 19.06 -23.10
N LEU A 37 20.46 19.78 -23.43
CA LEU A 37 20.37 20.51 -24.70
C LEU A 37 21.41 21.63 -24.80
N LEU A 38 21.65 22.38 -23.71
CA LEU A 38 22.70 23.37 -23.64
C LEU A 38 24.08 22.74 -23.87
N SER A 39 24.36 21.61 -23.24
CA SER A 39 25.62 20.86 -23.43
C SER A 39 25.82 20.42 -24.86
N ILE A 40 24.78 19.85 -25.49
CA ILE A 40 24.83 19.43 -26.90
C ILE A 40 25.08 20.64 -27.81
N HIS A 41 24.34 21.72 -27.63
CA HIS A 41 24.51 22.93 -28.41
C HIS A 41 25.89 23.53 -28.26
N TYR A 42 26.41 23.59 -27.03
CA TYR A 42 27.73 24.19 -26.76
C TYR A 42 28.90 23.35 -27.33
N HIS A 43 28.86 22.02 -27.18
CA HIS A 43 29.95 21.14 -27.55
C HIS A 43 29.90 20.69 -29.02
N HIS A 44 28.69 20.59 -29.60
CA HIS A 44 28.50 20.04 -30.94
C HIS A 44 27.89 21.03 -31.92
N SER A 45 27.46 22.21 -31.47
CA SER A 45 26.84 23.26 -32.31
C SER A 45 25.61 22.77 -33.10
N LEU A 46 24.90 21.73 -32.57
CA LEU A 46 23.75 21.13 -33.21
C LEU A 46 22.45 21.91 -32.86
N LYS A 47 21.52 21.92 -33.82
CA LYS A 47 20.15 22.38 -33.58
C LYS A 47 19.30 21.27 -32.95
N LEU A 48 18.22 21.62 -32.33
CA LEU A 48 17.30 20.65 -31.73
C LEU A 48 16.70 19.68 -32.75
N SER A 49 16.43 20.15 -33.99
CA SER A 49 15.96 19.34 -35.10
C SER A 49 16.98 18.26 -35.59
N GLU A 50 18.24 18.37 -35.17
CA GLU A 50 19.30 17.40 -35.48
C GLU A 50 19.51 16.39 -34.32
N VAL A 51 18.69 16.45 -33.26
CA VAL A 51 18.81 15.60 -32.10
C VAL A 51 17.56 14.73 -31.94
N SER A 52 17.75 13.43 -31.77
CA SER A 52 16.67 12.53 -31.34
C SER A 52 16.68 12.41 -29.82
N ILE A 53 15.52 12.44 -29.20
CA ILE A 53 15.38 12.52 -27.74
C ILE A 53 14.43 11.43 -27.24
N ASP A 54 14.80 10.72 -26.19
CA ASP A 54 13.84 9.93 -25.41
C ASP A 54 13.70 10.52 -24.01
N LEU A 55 12.46 10.53 -23.51
CA LEU A 55 12.15 11.05 -22.17
C LEU A 55 10.82 10.48 -21.64
N PRO A 56 10.63 10.46 -20.32
CA PRO A 56 9.40 9.90 -19.73
C PRO A 56 8.13 10.61 -20.20
N ARG A 57 8.15 11.93 -20.35
CA ARG A 57 7.01 12.77 -20.78
C ARG A 57 7.49 13.94 -21.61
N GLY A 58 6.85 14.19 -22.75
CA GLY A 58 7.11 15.32 -23.65
C GLY A 58 6.98 16.69 -22.97
N GLU A 59 6.09 16.80 -22.00
CA GLU A 59 5.86 18.02 -21.22
C GLU A 59 7.14 18.67 -20.68
N PHE A 60 8.15 17.86 -20.29
CA PHE A 60 9.43 18.37 -19.81
C PHE A 60 10.24 19.10 -20.90
N LEU A 61 10.16 18.65 -22.13
CA LEU A 61 10.79 19.32 -23.27
C LEU A 61 9.98 20.56 -23.69
N GLU A 62 8.67 20.42 -23.77
CA GLU A 62 7.74 21.50 -24.11
C GLU A 62 7.89 22.68 -23.13
N GLY A 63 8.00 22.41 -21.81
CA GLY A 63 8.24 23.41 -20.80
C GLY A 63 9.52 24.19 -21.06
N VAL A 64 10.64 23.49 -21.30
CA VAL A 64 11.93 24.10 -21.59
C VAL A 64 11.88 24.96 -22.85
N LEU A 65 11.27 24.48 -23.93
CA LEU A 65 11.16 25.22 -25.20
C LEU A 65 10.30 26.48 -25.06
N SER A 66 9.18 26.35 -24.33
CA SER A 66 8.26 27.47 -24.06
C SER A 66 8.95 28.57 -23.25
N GLU A 67 9.65 28.20 -22.16
CA GLU A 67 10.37 29.16 -21.31
C GLU A 67 11.55 29.80 -22.03
N ALA A 68 12.25 29.05 -22.89
CA ALA A 68 13.37 29.56 -23.68
C ALA A 68 12.93 30.35 -24.92
N GLY A 69 11.63 30.40 -25.25
CA GLY A 69 11.10 31.06 -26.45
C GLY A 69 11.57 30.40 -27.75
N ILE A 70 11.84 29.09 -27.72
CA ILE A 70 12.30 28.32 -28.88
C ILE A 70 11.10 27.73 -29.61
N ALA A 71 10.92 28.11 -30.88
CA ALA A 71 9.90 27.55 -31.75
C ALA A 71 10.59 26.68 -32.84
N GLU A 72 10.62 25.37 -32.61
CA GLU A 72 11.11 24.41 -33.59
C GLU A 72 9.96 23.61 -34.22
N SER A 73 10.00 23.45 -35.54
CA SER A 73 8.92 22.78 -36.29
C SER A 73 9.06 21.26 -36.37
N VAL A 74 10.26 20.73 -36.14
CA VAL A 74 10.55 19.30 -36.21
C VAL A 74 11.39 18.88 -35.03
N ILE A 75 10.80 18.04 -34.17
CA ILE A 75 11.46 17.45 -33.01
C ILE A 75 11.23 15.95 -33.01
N TYR A 76 12.29 15.18 -32.88
CA TYR A 76 12.22 13.71 -32.84
C TYR A 76 12.22 13.23 -31.40
N VAL A 77 11.04 12.95 -30.85
CA VAL A 77 10.85 12.54 -29.44
C VAL A 77 10.21 11.17 -29.37
N LYS A 78 10.70 10.32 -28.47
CA LYS A 78 10.08 9.07 -28.06
C LYS A 78 9.75 9.12 -26.57
N GLU A 79 8.48 9.01 -26.24
CA GLU A 79 7.99 9.09 -24.88
C GLU A 79 7.66 7.72 -24.29
N TYR A 80 7.75 7.62 -22.94
CA TYR A 80 7.35 6.43 -22.19
C TYR A 80 6.64 6.80 -20.86
N PRO A 81 5.51 7.54 -20.91
CA PRO A 81 4.81 8.07 -19.71
C PRO A 81 4.27 6.97 -18.80
N TRP A 82 4.01 5.78 -19.33
CA TRP A 82 3.57 4.61 -18.57
C TRP A 82 4.54 4.19 -17.46
N ILE A 83 5.79 4.64 -17.49
CA ILE A 83 6.79 4.32 -16.47
C ILE A 83 6.37 4.78 -15.07
N TYR A 84 5.53 5.81 -14.98
CA TYR A 84 4.96 6.34 -13.73
C TYR A 84 3.70 5.60 -13.28
N ASP A 85 3.06 4.82 -14.16
CA ASP A 85 1.93 3.98 -13.77
C ASP A 85 2.43 2.63 -13.24
N PHE A 86 2.41 2.48 -11.92
CA PHE A 86 2.85 1.27 -11.24
C PHE A 86 1.84 0.13 -11.27
N LEU A 87 0.65 0.34 -11.80
CA LEU A 87 -0.37 -0.68 -12.00
C LEU A 87 -0.26 -1.33 -13.38
N GLU A 88 0.33 -0.63 -14.34
CA GLU A 88 0.57 -1.16 -15.69
C GLU A 88 1.74 -2.15 -15.66
N GLU A 89 1.56 -3.37 -16.15
CA GLU A 89 2.60 -4.42 -16.23
C GLU A 89 3.47 -4.32 -17.50
N LYS A 90 3.64 -3.13 -18.05
CA LYS A 90 4.47 -2.91 -19.22
C LYS A 90 5.96 -2.91 -18.87
N GLU A 91 6.75 -3.63 -19.63
CA GLU A 91 8.20 -3.66 -19.52
C GLU A 91 8.86 -2.68 -20.51
N LEU A 92 10.02 -2.14 -20.10
CA LEU A 92 10.80 -1.24 -20.94
C LEU A 92 11.62 -2.07 -21.95
N SER A 93 11.29 -1.94 -23.23
CA SER A 93 12.07 -2.54 -24.32
C SER A 93 13.20 -1.61 -24.70
N ILE A 94 14.43 -1.90 -24.29
CA ILE A 94 15.62 -1.12 -24.64
C ILE A 94 15.80 -1.07 -26.15
N GLU A 95 15.57 -2.19 -26.84
CA GLU A 95 15.72 -2.33 -28.29
C GLU A 95 14.83 -1.35 -29.08
N GLU A 96 13.60 -1.08 -28.60
CA GLU A 96 12.71 -0.10 -29.24
C GLU A 96 13.29 1.32 -29.23
N PHE A 97 13.97 1.71 -28.15
CA PHE A 97 14.61 3.04 -28.05
C PHE A 97 15.87 3.11 -28.86
N VAL A 98 16.72 2.09 -28.81
CA VAL A 98 17.90 1.99 -29.63
C VAL A 98 17.55 2.06 -31.13
N THR A 99 16.54 1.29 -31.54
CA THR A 99 16.03 1.28 -32.92
C THR A 99 15.52 2.65 -33.36
N PHE A 100 14.78 3.33 -32.48
CA PHE A 100 14.28 4.70 -32.72
C PHE A 100 15.43 5.67 -33.04
N HIS A 101 16.46 5.72 -32.21
CA HIS A 101 17.61 6.59 -32.41
C HIS A 101 18.44 6.19 -33.63
N ALA A 102 18.74 4.88 -33.77
CA ALA A 102 19.54 4.37 -34.86
C ALA A 102 18.91 4.64 -36.24
N ASN A 103 17.61 4.38 -36.38
CA ASN A 103 16.90 4.64 -37.63
C ASN A 103 16.95 6.12 -38.06
N LEU A 104 16.81 7.05 -37.10
CA LEU A 104 16.89 8.48 -37.39
C LEU A 104 18.29 8.90 -37.78
N TYR A 105 19.32 8.35 -37.15
CA TYR A 105 20.70 8.58 -37.44
C TYR A 105 21.08 8.02 -38.82
N GLU A 106 20.73 6.77 -39.13
CA GLU A 106 21.00 6.12 -40.44
C GLU A 106 20.28 6.84 -41.57
N GLN A 107 19.07 7.35 -41.36
CA GLN A 107 18.32 8.16 -42.32
C GLN A 107 18.86 9.59 -42.42
N LYS A 108 19.92 9.95 -41.71
CA LYS A 108 20.53 11.29 -41.69
C LYS A 108 19.51 12.39 -41.28
N LYS A 109 18.48 12.03 -40.53
CA LYS A 109 17.49 12.97 -39.96
C LYS A 109 18.01 13.61 -38.70
N THR A 110 18.82 12.87 -37.93
CA THR A 110 19.49 13.37 -36.75
C THR A 110 20.97 13.08 -36.79
N ALA A 111 21.78 13.92 -36.16
CA ALA A 111 23.22 13.77 -36.03
C ALA A 111 23.63 13.29 -34.65
N PHE A 112 22.71 13.37 -33.65
CA PHE A 112 22.99 13.09 -32.25
C PHE A 112 21.77 12.51 -31.52
N SER A 113 22.01 11.69 -30.50
CA SER A 113 20.96 11.07 -29.67
C SER A 113 21.10 11.51 -28.20
N LEU A 114 20.04 12.03 -27.66
CA LEU A 114 19.94 12.35 -26.24
C LEU A 114 18.99 11.34 -25.56
N THR A 115 19.53 10.53 -24.66
CA THR A 115 18.73 9.48 -24.01
C THR A 115 18.66 9.68 -22.49
N SER A 116 17.51 9.38 -21.93
CA SER A 116 17.28 9.32 -20.48
C SER A 116 17.46 7.90 -19.90
N ILE A 117 17.79 6.93 -20.74
CA ILE A 117 17.92 5.51 -20.40
C ILE A 117 19.36 5.06 -20.57
N HIS A 118 20.05 4.74 -19.45
CA HIS A 118 21.49 4.42 -19.48
C HIS A 118 21.81 3.22 -20.40
N ALA A 119 21.01 2.16 -20.36
CA ALA A 119 21.20 0.99 -21.20
C ALA A 119 21.04 1.30 -22.72
N VAL A 120 20.23 2.30 -23.06
CA VAL A 120 20.12 2.79 -24.45
C VAL A 120 21.38 3.54 -24.83
N TYR A 121 21.90 4.40 -23.96
CA TYR A 121 23.16 5.09 -24.16
C TYR A 121 24.32 4.11 -24.44
N ASP A 122 24.48 3.08 -23.62
CA ASP A 122 25.54 2.09 -23.78
C ASP A 122 25.45 1.40 -25.14
N GLN A 123 24.26 0.95 -25.55
CA GLN A 123 24.07 0.29 -26.85
C GLN A 123 24.26 1.24 -28.06
N LEU A 124 23.90 2.53 -27.91
CA LEU A 124 24.18 3.51 -28.99
C LEU A 124 25.69 3.76 -29.14
N GLN A 125 26.42 3.83 -28.03
CA GLN A 125 27.89 3.94 -28.05
C GLN A 125 28.53 2.72 -28.70
N GLU A 126 28.09 1.50 -28.38
CA GLU A 126 28.55 0.27 -28.99
C GLU A 126 28.35 0.25 -30.54
N LYS A 127 27.25 0.86 -31.01
CA LYS A 127 26.92 1.02 -32.42
C LYS A 127 27.67 2.19 -33.09
N GLY A 128 28.48 2.96 -32.35
CA GLY A 128 29.16 4.15 -32.84
C GLY A 128 28.25 5.32 -33.18
N ILE A 129 27.03 5.36 -32.59
CA ILE A 129 26.08 6.46 -32.79
C ILE A 129 26.39 7.56 -31.75
N PRO A 130 26.67 8.81 -32.23
CA PRO A 130 26.92 9.93 -31.32
C PRO A 130 25.75 10.12 -30.37
N SER A 131 26.01 9.98 -29.07
CA SER A 131 24.95 10.03 -28.07
C SER A 131 25.43 10.56 -26.71
N MET A 132 24.49 11.07 -25.92
CA MET A 132 24.71 11.52 -24.55
C MET A 132 23.60 11.02 -23.67
N PHE A 133 23.98 10.58 -22.46
CA PHE A 133 23.03 10.36 -21.39
C PHE A 133 22.66 11.69 -20.72
N MET A 134 21.38 11.90 -20.40
CA MET A 134 20.90 13.17 -19.83
C MET A 134 21.61 13.54 -18.54
N VAL A 135 22.02 14.78 -18.45
CA VAL A 135 22.79 15.34 -17.31
C VAL A 135 21.88 15.49 -16.11
N GLN A 136 22.32 14.95 -14.97
CA GLN A 136 21.66 15.21 -13.68
C GLN A 136 22.28 16.44 -13.02
N SER A 137 21.44 17.42 -12.67
CA SER A 137 21.94 18.63 -12.04
C SER A 137 22.26 18.40 -10.55
N ILE A 138 23.24 19.13 -10.04
CA ILE A 138 23.59 19.10 -8.60
C ILE A 138 22.39 19.46 -7.69
N PRO A 139 21.57 20.49 -8.01
CA PRO A 139 20.36 20.77 -7.24
C PRO A 139 19.40 19.59 -7.17
N THR A 140 19.14 18.89 -8.28
CA THR A 140 18.26 17.70 -8.32
C THR A 140 18.81 16.57 -7.43
N LEU A 141 20.13 16.36 -7.45
CA LEU A 141 20.80 15.38 -6.57
C LEU A 141 20.64 15.74 -5.10
N LYS A 142 20.82 17.02 -4.74
CA LYS A 142 20.64 17.51 -3.36
C LYS A 142 19.21 17.31 -2.87
N GLU A 143 18.22 17.74 -3.65
CA GLU A 143 16.80 17.54 -3.34
C GLU A 143 16.45 16.07 -3.16
N GLY A 144 16.96 15.20 -4.04
CA GLY A 144 16.77 13.76 -3.92
C GLY A 144 17.36 13.18 -2.64
N LEU A 145 18.56 13.64 -2.24
CA LEU A 145 19.21 13.23 -0.99
C LEU A 145 18.45 13.73 0.24
N GLU A 146 18.02 14.99 0.27
CA GLU A 146 17.21 15.56 1.34
C GLU A 146 15.90 14.78 1.52
N LYS A 147 15.20 14.49 0.43
CA LYS A 147 14.01 13.65 0.44
C LYS A 147 14.27 12.23 0.98
N ALA A 148 15.39 11.62 0.56
CA ALA A 148 15.76 10.29 1.03
C ALA A 148 16.10 10.31 2.54
N THR A 149 16.77 11.34 3.02
CA THR A 149 17.09 11.53 4.44
C THR A 149 15.82 11.71 5.27
N THR A 150 14.92 12.59 4.84
CA THR A 150 13.63 12.79 5.52
C THR A 150 12.81 11.51 5.60
N LEU A 151 12.76 10.72 4.50
CA LEU A 151 12.08 9.42 4.50
C LEU A 151 12.76 8.41 5.44
N ALA A 152 14.09 8.43 5.55
CA ALA A 152 14.83 7.56 6.47
C ALA A 152 14.53 7.91 7.93
N GLU A 153 14.53 9.20 8.28
CA GLU A 153 14.19 9.69 9.62
C GLU A 153 12.75 9.35 10.01
N LEU A 154 11.79 9.58 9.12
CA LEU A 154 10.40 9.18 9.32
C LEU A 154 10.25 7.68 9.54
N ASN A 155 10.96 6.87 8.76
CA ASN A 155 10.94 5.43 8.90
C ASN A 155 11.58 4.96 10.21
N GLN A 156 12.68 5.59 10.62
CA GLN A 156 13.32 5.32 11.91
C GLN A 156 12.39 5.68 13.07
N SER A 157 11.74 6.83 13.01
CA SER A 157 10.74 7.23 14.00
C SER A 157 9.59 6.23 14.11
N LYS A 158 9.05 5.77 12.98
CA LYS A 158 8.00 4.73 12.95
C LYS A 158 8.49 3.42 13.53
N ASN A 159 9.69 2.97 13.19
CA ASN A 159 10.25 1.71 13.70
C ASN A 159 10.51 1.74 15.21
N SER A 160 10.70 2.92 15.79
CA SER A 160 10.87 3.12 17.24
C SER A 160 9.56 3.15 18.02
N GLN A 161 8.41 3.16 17.35
CA GLN A 161 7.12 3.12 18.03
C GLN A 161 6.99 1.86 18.87
N VAL A 162 6.23 1.96 19.97
CA VAL A 162 5.91 0.83 20.83
C VAL A 162 5.01 -0.15 20.06
N ALA A 163 5.31 -1.43 20.21
CA ALA A 163 4.49 -2.51 19.73
C ALA A 163 4.06 -3.39 20.90
N ALA A 164 2.77 -3.70 20.95
CA ALA A 164 2.19 -4.61 21.92
C ALA A 164 1.58 -5.81 21.20
N VAL A 165 1.83 -7.01 21.71
CA VAL A 165 1.21 -8.24 21.21
C VAL A 165 0.41 -8.87 22.34
N CYS A 166 -0.89 -8.97 22.18
CA CYS A 166 -1.81 -9.54 23.15
C CYS A 166 -2.30 -10.91 22.68
N PHE A 167 -2.35 -11.86 23.61
CA PHE A 167 -2.69 -13.26 23.36
C PHE A 167 -3.95 -13.67 24.14
N LYS A 168 -4.80 -14.44 23.47
CA LYS A 168 -5.95 -15.10 24.09
C LYS A 168 -5.97 -16.58 23.71
N ASN A 169 -6.28 -17.43 24.68
CA ASN A 169 -6.31 -18.88 24.52
C ASN A 169 -4.96 -19.48 24.03
N THR A 170 -3.85 -18.87 24.39
CA THR A 170 -2.49 -19.30 24.04
C THR A 170 -1.76 -19.76 25.30
N GLU A 171 -0.99 -20.83 25.19
CA GLU A 171 -0.21 -21.36 26.31
C GLU A 171 0.90 -20.39 26.72
N ASN A 172 1.09 -20.22 28.04
CA ASN A 172 2.08 -19.30 28.59
C ASN A 172 3.53 -19.63 28.12
N GLU A 173 3.84 -20.89 27.89
CA GLU A 173 5.18 -21.30 27.42
C GLU A 173 5.44 -20.79 26.00
N ASN A 174 4.46 -20.90 25.12
CA ASN A 174 4.54 -20.36 23.74
C ASN A 174 4.71 -18.83 23.75
N ILE A 175 4.01 -18.12 24.64
CA ILE A 175 4.16 -16.67 24.78
C ILE A 175 5.55 -16.29 25.28
N LYS A 176 6.13 -17.04 26.24
CA LYS A 176 7.48 -16.82 26.73
C LYS A 176 8.54 -17.09 25.65
N GLN A 177 8.38 -18.18 24.88
CA GLN A 177 9.28 -18.49 23.76
C GLN A 177 9.23 -17.39 22.69
N PHE A 178 8.04 -16.92 22.34
CA PHE A 178 7.87 -15.78 21.45
C PHE A 178 8.59 -14.54 21.99
N ALA A 179 8.32 -14.15 23.24
CA ALA A 179 8.95 -12.98 23.85
C ALA A 179 10.49 -13.11 23.87
N LYS A 180 11.03 -14.30 24.18
CA LYS A 180 12.47 -14.58 24.14
C LYS A 180 13.04 -14.43 22.73
N SER A 181 12.33 -14.91 21.70
CA SER A 181 12.78 -14.83 20.30
C SER A 181 12.93 -13.40 19.78
N ILE A 182 12.17 -12.46 20.34
CA ILE A 182 12.21 -11.02 20.00
C ILE A 182 12.88 -10.16 21.10
N GLN A 183 13.51 -10.79 22.08
CA GLN A 183 14.16 -10.14 23.23
C GLN A 183 13.22 -9.18 23.97
N ALA A 184 11.93 -9.54 24.05
CA ALA A 184 10.88 -8.74 24.67
C ALA A 184 10.51 -9.27 26.07
N LYS A 185 9.78 -8.45 26.82
CA LYS A 185 9.29 -8.79 28.16
C LYS A 185 7.79 -9.12 28.09
N VAL A 186 7.41 -10.17 28.80
CA VAL A 186 5.99 -10.49 29.03
C VAL A 186 5.52 -9.72 30.25
N ILE A 187 4.37 -9.04 30.14
CA ILE A 187 3.68 -8.37 31.23
C ILE A 187 2.21 -8.80 31.23
N SER A 188 1.54 -8.63 32.36
CA SER A 188 0.08 -8.79 32.41
C SER A 188 -0.58 -7.45 32.15
N SER A 189 -1.60 -7.41 31.27
CA SER A 189 -2.41 -6.22 31.07
C SER A 189 -3.39 -6.00 32.24
N ASP A 190 -4.00 -4.81 32.29
CA ASP A 190 -5.06 -4.51 33.27
C ASP A 190 -6.27 -5.46 33.14
N SER A 191 -6.48 -6.05 31.98
CA SER A 191 -7.51 -7.06 31.71
C SER A 191 -7.10 -8.50 32.09
N GLY A 192 -5.90 -8.70 32.64
CA GLY A 192 -5.38 -10.02 33.02
C GLY A 192 -4.84 -10.86 31.84
N LEU A 193 -4.83 -10.31 30.62
CA LEU A 193 -4.26 -10.97 29.46
C LEU A 193 -2.73 -10.83 29.43
N GLN A 194 -2.05 -11.79 28.83
CA GLN A 194 -0.61 -11.72 28.60
C GLN A 194 -0.30 -10.77 27.45
N LEU A 195 0.62 -9.86 27.71
CA LEU A 195 1.04 -8.81 26.78
C LEU A 195 2.58 -8.90 26.58
N VAL A 196 3.03 -8.88 25.35
CA VAL A 196 4.44 -8.80 25.01
C VAL A 196 4.74 -7.44 24.43
N LEU A 197 5.62 -6.66 25.05
CA LEU A 197 6.03 -5.35 24.58
C LEU A 197 7.35 -5.44 23.81
N SER A 198 7.37 -4.77 22.67
CA SER A 198 8.53 -4.65 21.79
C SER A 198 8.49 -3.28 21.07
N ASN A 199 9.25 -3.14 20.00
CA ASN A 199 9.12 -2.03 19.08
C ASN A 199 8.61 -2.49 17.71
N ARG A 200 8.03 -1.54 16.98
CA ARG A 200 7.43 -1.78 15.65
C ARG A 200 8.45 -2.38 14.67
N GLY A 201 9.68 -1.86 14.64
CA GLY A 201 10.71 -2.30 13.69
C GLY A 201 11.03 -3.79 13.84
N VAL A 202 11.12 -4.29 15.08
CA VAL A 202 11.34 -5.71 15.35
C VAL A 202 10.18 -6.55 14.83
N LEU A 203 8.94 -6.24 15.23
CA LEU A 203 7.77 -7.01 14.81
C LEU A 203 7.56 -6.95 13.31
N GLN A 204 7.69 -5.78 12.70
CA GLN A 204 7.50 -5.61 11.26
C GLN A 204 8.54 -6.38 10.44
N THR A 205 9.80 -6.39 10.88
CA THR A 205 10.86 -7.17 10.25
C THR A 205 10.57 -8.68 10.32
N LEU A 206 10.07 -9.15 11.44
CA LEU A 206 9.72 -10.57 11.62
C LEU A 206 8.48 -11.00 10.84
N ILE A 207 7.48 -10.12 10.73
CA ILE A 207 6.28 -10.33 9.89
C ILE A 207 6.71 -10.47 8.42
N LEU A 208 7.52 -9.54 7.93
CA LEU A 208 7.97 -9.51 6.53
C LEU A 208 8.90 -10.67 6.17
N ASN A 209 9.76 -11.09 7.08
CA ASN A 209 10.67 -12.22 6.87
C ASN A 209 10.01 -13.60 7.06
N GLN A 210 8.69 -13.64 7.22
CA GLN A 210 7.90 -14.85 7.47
C GLN A 210 8.33 -15.67 8.70
N LYS A 211 9.29 -15.21 9.49
CA LYS A 211 9.72 -15.90 10.72
C LYS A 211 8.63 -15.92 11.78
N LEU A 212 7.84 -14.84 11.87
CA LEU A 212 6.66 -14.81 12.72
C LEU A 212 5.51 -15.63 12.16
N ALA A 213 5.40 -15.77 10.83
CA ALA A 213 4.36 -16.57 10.21
C ALA A 213 4.42 -18.02 10.74
N GLY A 214 5.62 -18.64 10.77
CA GLY A 214 5.78 -19.97 11.32
C GLY A 214 5.37 -20.04 12.79
N PHE A 215 5.81 -19.09 13.60
CA PHE A 215 5.55 -19.07 15.03
C PHE A 215 4.06 -18.85 15.34
N PHE A 216 3.42 -17.89 14.70
CA PHE A 216 1.98 -17.63 14.87
C PHE A 216 1.13 -18.73 14.22
N TYR A 217 1.55 -19.26 13.08
CA TYR A 217 0.87 -20.39 12.44
C TYR A 217 0.87 -21.63 13.34
N GLU A 218 1.99 -21.92 13.98
CA GLU A 218 2.08 -23.03 14.93
C GLU A 218 1.15 -22.82 16.13
N MET A 219 1.14 -21.62 16.74
CA MET A 219 0.23 -21.28 17.84
C MET A 219 -1.25 -21.43 17.44
N ILE A 220 -1.62 -20.95 16.25
CA ILE A 220 -3.00 -20.99 15.75
C ILE A 220 -3.40 -22.41 15.38
N THR A 221 -2.48 -23.20 14.79
CA THR A 221 -2.76 -24.57 14.30
C THR A 221 -2.86 -25.57 15.45
N ILE A 222 -2.00 -25.45 16.47
CA ILE A 222 -2.00 -26.34 17.65
C ILE A 222 -3.26 -26.06 18.47
N ASN A 223 -3.61 -24.80 18.67
CA ASN A 223 -4.83 -24.42 19.38
C ASN A 223 -5.72 -23.54 18.47
N ARG A 224 -6.62 -24.16 17.74
CA ARG A 224 -7.54 -23.50 16.78
C ARG A 224 -8.38 -22.34 17.36
N LYS A 225 -8.30 -22.11 18.66
CA LYS A 225 -8.98 -21.00 19.34
C LYS A 225 -8.03 -19.86 19.76
N SER A 226 -6.73 -19.98 19.47
CA SER A 226 -5.78 -18.92 19.81
C SER A 226 -6.01 -17.70 18.96
N SER A 227 -6.20 -16.55 19.60
CA SER A 227 -6.35 -15.25 18.95
C SER A 227 -5.22 -14.33 19.38
N ILE A 228 -4.68 -13.58 18.41
CA ILE A 228 -3.52 -12.70 18.63
C ILE A 228 -3.83 -11.31 18.08
N GLY A 229 -3.67 -10.30 18.93
CA GLY A 229 -3.79 -8.91 18.54
C GLY A 229 -2.46 -8.18 18.63
N ILE A 230 -2.06 -7.52 17.56
CA ILE A 230 -0.86 -6.68 17.49
C ILE A 230 -1.31 -5.23 17.45
N GLY A 231 -0.71 -4.38 18.28
CA GLY A 231 -1.00 -2.94 18.32
C GLY A 231 0.29 -2.13 18.22
N TYR A 232 0.32 -1.13 17.36
CA TYR A 232 1.36 -0.11 17.32
C TYR A 232 0.84 1.19 17.93
N GLY A 233 1.71 1.93 18.60
CA GLY A 233 1.36 3.23 19.20
C GLY A 233 2.58 4.04 19.59
N TYR A 234 2.37 5.33 19.85
CA TYR A 234 3.43 6.23 20.32
C TYR A 234 3.71 6.02 21.82
N THR A 235 2.76 5.44 22.54
CA THR A 235 2.88 5.12 23.97
C THR A 235 2.54 3.66 24.22
N VAL A 236 3.01 3.11 25.35
CA VAL A 236 2.68 1.74 25.77
C VAL A 236 1.16 1.56 25.88
N LYS A 237 0.46 2.52 26.49
CA LYS A 237 -0.99 2.48 26.69
C LYS A 237 -1.76 2.50 25.37
N GLU A 238 -1.30 3.26 24.40
CA GLU A 238 -1.88 3.28 23.05
C GLU A 238 -1.67 1.95 22.32
N ALA A 239 -0.43 1.45 22.31
CA ALA A 239 -0.10 0.16 21.71
C ALA A 239 -0.89 -1.00 22.34
N GLU A 240 -1.04 -1.00 23.67
CA GLU A 240 -1.88 -1.96 24.41
C GLU A 240 -3.34 -1.85 23.97
N SER A 241 -3.93 -0.65 23.97
CA SER A 241 -5.31 -0.42 23.53
C SER A 241 -5.55 -0.89 22.09
N HIS A 242 -4.58 -0.64 21.20
CA HIS A 242 -4.64 -1.10 19.81
C HIS A 242 -4.51 -2.63 19.71
N SER A 243 -3.65 -3.25 20.52
CA SER A 243 -3.49 -4.72 20.53
C SER A 243 -4.76 -5.41 21.05
N LEU A 244 -5.40 -4.87 22.08
CA LEU A 244 -6.68 -5.38 22.59
C LEU A 244 -7.82 -5.24 21.58
N THR A 245 -7.85 -4.11 20.86
CA THR A 245 -8.80 -3.92 19.76
C THR A 245 -8.59 -4.92 18.64
N ALA A 246 -7.33 -5.12 18.21
CA ALA A 246 -6.98 -6.11 17.19
C ALA A 246 -7.31 -7.54 17.65
N LEU A 247 -7.09 -7.86 18.93
CA LEU A 247 -7.43 -9.15 19.54
C LEU A 247 -8.95 -9.40 19.51
N ASP A 248 -9.77 -8.38 19.78
CA ASP A 248 -11.23 -8.47 19.71
C ASP A 248 -11.71 -8.83 18.28
N PHE A 249 -11.04 -8.33 17.26
CA PHE A 249 -11.30 -8.74 15.88
C PHE A 249 -10.85 -10.17 15.60
N ALA A 250 -9.66 -10.56 16.07
CA ALA A 250 -9.15 -11.92 15.92
C ALA A 250 -10.06 -12.97 16.58
N ASP A 251 -10.57 -12.66 17.78
CA ASP A 251 -11.42 -13.56 18.58
C ASP A 251 -12.83 -13.77 17.98
N LYS A 252 -13.28 -12.80 17.17
CA LYS A 252 -14.62 -12.85 16.53
C LYS A 252 -14.61 -13.56 15.18
N LYS A 253 -13.46 -14.01 14.68
CA LYS A 253 -13.39 -14.77 13.44
C LYS A 253 -13.94 -16.18 13.66
N PRO A 254 -14.96 -16.63 12.91
CA PRO A 254 -15.52 -17.96 13.10
C PRO A 254 -14.53 -19.07 12.73
N GLY A 255 -14.36 -20.04 13.62
CA GLY A 255 -13.82 -21.37 13.31
C GLY A 255 -12.33 -21.58 13.49
N GLU A 256 -11.48 -20.56 13.37
CA GLU A 256 -10.01 -20.69 13.48
C GLU A 256 -9.41 -19.50 14.23
N GLY A 257 -8.29 -19.73 14.93
CA GLY A 257 -7.49 -18.65 15.50
C GLY A 257 -6.99 -17.68 14.41
N ALA A 258 -6.82 -16.42 14.75
CA ALA A 258 -6.41 -15.40 13.82
C ALA A 258 -5.43 -14.40 14.44
N VAL A 259 -4.66 -13.73 13.60
CA VAL A 259 -3.77 -12.62 13.98
C VAL A 259 -4.24 -11.35 13.27
N TYR A 260 -4.49 -10.29 14.04
CA TYR A 260 -4.82 -8.97 13.53
C TYR A 260 -3.84 -7.93 14.05
N LEU A 261 -3.62 -6.89 13.27
CA LEU A 261 -2.75 -5.76 13.59
C LEU A 261 -3.51 -4.45 13.44
N LEU A 262 -3.44 -3.60 14.46
CA LEU A 262 -3.95 -2.23 14.43
C LEU A 262 -2.78 -1.25 14.59
N ASP A 263 -2.60 -0.39 13.62
CA ASP A 263 -1.52 0.62 13.64
C ASP A 263 -1.94 1.95 14.31
N GLU A 264 -0.98 2.87 14.43
CA GLU A 264 -1.18 4.21 15.00
C GLU A 264 -2.16 5.06 14.19
N GLU A 265 -2.33 4.72 12.93
CA GLU A 265 -3.29 5.35 12.04
C GLU A 265 -4.69 4.72 12.14
N LYS A 266 -4.89 3.79 13.08
CA LYS A 266 -6.11 3.00 13.26
C LYS A 266 -6.50 2.20 12.03
N LYS A 267 -5.51 1.78 11.27
CA LYS A 267 -5.68 0.84 10.17
C LYS A 267 -5.55 -0.57 10.70
N LEU A 268 -6.64 -1.34 10.57
CA LEU A 268 -6.68 -2.74 10.91
C LEU A 268 -6.24 -3.58 9.71
N THR A 269 -5.32 -4.50 9.93
CA THR A 269 -4.83 -5.45 8.91
C THR A 269 -4.96 -6.85 9.46
N GLY A 270 -5.55 -7.78 8.71
CA GLY A 270 -5.69 -9.18 9.09
C GLY A 270 -6.84 -9.88 8.38
N PRO A 271 -6.93 -11.20 8.49
CA PRO A 271 -6.01 -12.05 9.25
C PRO A 271 -4.63 -12.12 8.59
N LEU A 272 -3.58 -11.87 9.38
CA LEU A 272 -2.21 -11.97 8.89
C LEU A 272 -1.88 -13.43 8.55
N PHE A 273 -1.03 -13.65 7.54
CA PHE A 273 -0.56 -14.97 7.08
C PHE A 273 -1.64 -15.85 6.41
N GLN A 274 -2.80 -15.28 6.15
CA GLN A 274 -3.89 -15.82 5.31
C GLN A 274 -4.19 -14.81 4.21
N ASN A 275 -5.37 -14.82 3.59
CA ASN A 275 -5.77 -13.75 2.68
C ASN A 275 -5.88 -12.44 3.48
N GLU A 276 -4.83 -11.62 3.43
CA GLU A 276 -4.75 -10.37 4.19
C GLU A 276 -5.76 -9.35 3.68
N GLU A 277 -6.58 -8.85 4.58
CA GLU A 277 -7.52 -7.77 4.32
C GLU A 277 -7.10 -6.52 5.11
N ARG A 278 -7.23 -5.35 4.50
CA ARG A 278 -6.83 -4.07 5.10
C ARG A 278 -8.02 -3.16 5.30
N TYR A 279 -8.22 -2.70 6.53
CA TYR A 279 -9.34 -1.84 6.91
C TYR A 279 -8.84 -0.57 7.58
N SER A 280 -9.48 0.56 7.28
CA SER A 280 -9.27 1.78 8.04
C SER A 280 -10.33 1.92 9.12
N LEU A 281 -9.92 1.93 10.39
CA LEU A 281 -10.78 2.24 11.52
C LEU A 281 -10.82 3.74 11.84
N LYS A 282 -10.16 4.57 11.02
CA LYS A 282 -10.25 6.03 11.13
C LYS A 282 -11.68 6.47 10.86
N ASN A 283 -12.22 7.27 11.76
CA ASN A 283 -13.48 8.00 11.59
C ASN A 283 -13.40 9.10 10.50
N GLU A 284 -12.33 9.11 9.68
CA GLU A 284 -11.99 10.21 8.76
C GLU A 284 -12.34 9.93 7.31
N ASP A 285 -12.75 8.71 6.97
CA ASP A 285 -13.29 8.47 5.64
C ASP A 285 -14.53 9.36 5.43
N PRO A 286 -14.48 10.31 4.49
CA PRO A 286 -15.60 11.21 4.21
C PRO A 286 -16.91 10.46 3.92
N LEU A 287 -16.82 9.28 3.29
CA LEU A 287 -17.95 8.38 3.03
C LEU A 287 -18.49 7.77 4.31
N VAL A 288 -17.63 7.27 5.18
CA VAL A 288 -18.06 6.72 6.49
C VAL A 288 -18.67 7.81 7.37
N LYS A 289 -18.09 9.02 7.39
CA LYS A 289 -18.68 10.18 8.11
C LYS A 289 -20.05 10.55 7.56
N LYS A 290 -20.17 10.67 6.23
CA LYS A 290 -21.45 10.98 5.57
C LYS A 290 -22.50 9.92 5.86
N LEU A 291 -22.19 8.65 5.65
CA LEU A 291 -23.08 7.54 5.91
C LEU A 291 -23.42 7.39 7.40
N SER A 292 -22.48 7.66 8.32
CA SER A 292 -22.72 7.59 9.76
C SER A 292 -23.72 8.66 10.23
N SER A 293 -23.64 9.86 9.65
CA SER A 293 -24.61 10.94 9.93
C SER A 293 -25.99 10.62 9.35
N GLU A 294 -26.07 10.10 8.12
CA GLU A 294 -27.33 9.70 7.47
C GLU A 294 -28.03 8.56 8.22
N LEU A 295 -27.27 7.57 8.71
CA LEU A 295 -27.76 6.40 9.45
C LEU A 295 -28.04 6.70 10.92
N LYS A 296 -27.64 7.86 11.43
CA LYS A 296 -27.62 8.13 12.89
C LYS A 296 -26.98 6.97 13.66
N MET A 297 -25.85 6.50 13.15
CA MET A 297 -25.05 5.39 13.69
C MET A 297 -23.62 5.90 13.92
N SER A 298 -22.96 5.46 14.99
CA SER A 298 -21.56 5.85 15.20
C SER A 298 -20.68 5.32 14.07
N SER A 299 -19.69 6.11 13.65
CA SER A 299 -18.74 5.69 12.61
C SER A 299 -18.04 4.36 12.97
N LYS A 300 -17.79 4.11 14.26
CA LYS A 300 -17.25 2.83 14.76
C LYS A 300 -18.16 1.65 14.42
N ASN A 301 -19.48 1.79 14.66
CA ASN A 301 -20.44 0.72 14.37
C ASN A 301 -20.63 0.52 12.86
N LEU A 302 -20.58 1.60 12.07
CA LEU A 302 -20.66 1.50 10.63
C LEU A 302 -19.42 0.81 10.06
N SER A 303 -18.20 1.18 10.49
CA SER A 303 -16.98 0.50 10.08
C SER A 303 -16.98 -0.99 10.45
N ARG A 304 -17.45 -1.34 11.66
CA ARG A 304 -17.63 -2.75 12.07
C ARG A 304 -18.63 -3.49 11.18
N PHE A 305 -19.68 -2.82 10.75
CA PHE A 305 -20.68 -3.41 9.86
C PHE A 305 -20.13 -3.65 8.45
N LEU A 306 -19.40 -2.69 7.89
CA LEU A 306 -18.73 -2.84 6.59
C LEU A 306 -17.73 -4.00 6.64
N TYR A 307 -16.98 -4.09 7.75
CA TYR A 307 -16.10 -5.22 8.00
C TYR A 307 -16.85 -6.56 8.08
N PHE A 308 -17.96 -6.63 8.81
CA PHE A 308 -18.79 -7.84 8.87
C PHE A 308 -19.18 -8.32 7.46
N LEU A 309 -19.60 -7.40 6.58
CA LEU A 309 -19.96 -7.76 5.20
C LEU A 309 -18.76 -8.36 4.44
N GLN A 310 -17.56 -7.86 4.66
CA GLN A 310 -16.34 -8.38 4.04
C GLN A 310 -15.99 -9.77 4.59
N VAL A 311 -16.07 -9.97 5.92
CA VAL A 311 -15.83 -11.28 6.56
C VAL A 311 -16.73 -12.36 6.03
N ILE A 312 -17.99 -12.03 5.74
CA ILE A 312 -18.93 -12.98 5.12
C ILE A 312 -18.84 -12.99 3.59
N GLU A 313 -17.83 -12.35 3.00
CA GLU A 313 -17.63 -12.27 1.54
C GLU A 313 -18.85 -11.71 0.79
N PHE A 314 -19.56 -10.75 1.43
CA PHE A 314 -20.83 -10.18 0.94
C PHE A 314 -21.94 -11.21 0.67
N ARG A 315 -21.84 -12.42 1.26
CA ARG A 315 -22.90 -13.41 1.18
C ARG A 315 -24.14 -12.96 1.95
N PRO A 316 -25.32 -13.47 1.61
CA PRO A 316 -26.54 -13.22 2.39
C PRO A 316 -26.37 -13.67 3.85
N PHE A 317 -26.87 -12.87 4.77
CA PHE A 317 -26.78 -13.12 6.22
C PHE A 317 -28.11 -12.86 6.94
N SER A 318 -28.30 -13.50 8.09
CA SER A 318 -29.49 -13.32 8.95
C SER A 318 -29.22 -12.31 10.07
N SER A 319 -30.30 -11.80 10.68
CA SER A 319 -30.20 -10.96 11.88
C SER A 319 -29.51 -11.65 13.06
N HIS A 320 -29.55 -12.98 13.11
CA HIS A 320 -28.88 -13.77 14.14
C HIS A 320 -27.36 -13.72 13.97
N GLN A 321 -26.86 -13.96 12.77
CA GLN A 321 -25.43 -13.87 12.46
C GLN A 321 -24.86 -12.47 12.76
N LEU A 322 -25.62 -11.41 12.43
CA LEU A 322 -25.23 -10.06 12.77
C LEU A 322 -25.22 -9.81 14.29
N ALA A 323 -26.21 -10.32 15.02
CA ALA A 323 -26.30 -10.21 16.45
C ALA A 323 -25.12 -10.89 17.15
N ASP A 324 -24.78 -12.10 16.72
CA ASP A 324 -23.64 -12.88 17.22
C ASP A 324 -22.33 -12.16 16.97
N TYR A 325 -22.11 -11.69 15.73
CA TYR A 325 -20.90 -10.96 15.36
C TYR A 325 -20.70 -9.68 16.19
N PHE A 326 -21.77 -8.91 16.42
CA PHE A 326 -21.69 -7.68 17.21
C PHE A 326 -21.76 -7.91 18.71
N SER A 327 -22.04 -9.14 19.17
CA SER A 327 -22.32 -9.48 20.57
C SER A 327 -23.44 -8.59 21.16
N ILE A 328 -24.53 -8.43 20.39
CA ILE A 328 -25.70 -7.65 20.75
C ILE A 328 -26.98 -8.50 20.74
N SER A 329 -28.05 -8.00 21.34
CA SER A 329 -29.33 -8.69 21.24
C SER A 329 -29.85 -8.71 19.81
N ARG A 330 -30.57 -9.76 19.41
CA ARG A 330 -31.25 -9.89 18.11
C ARG A 330 -32.09 -8.66 17.78
N ARG A 331 -32.81 -8.12 18.76
CA ARG A 331 -33.63 -6.89 18.62
C ARG A 331 -32.76 -5.67 18.23
N SER A 332 -31.54 -5.58 18.76
CA SER A 332 -30.60 -4.51 18.40
C SER A 332 -30.05 -4.69 17.00
N ALA A 333 -29.75 -5.93 16.59
CA ALA A 333 -29.32 -6.25 15.24
C ALA A 333 -30.44 -5.94 14.22
N GLU A 334 -31.69 -6.31 14.50
CA GLU A 334 -32.85 -5.99 13.64
C GLU A 334 -33.06 -4.49 13.47
N ARG A 335 -32.87 -3.68 14.55
CA ARG A 335 -32.91 -2.21 14.44
C ARG A 335 -31.80 -1.67 13.56
N MET A 336 -30.59 -2.25 13.66
CA MET A 336 -29.45 -1.88 12.81
C MET A 336 -29.76 -2.21 11.36
N ILE A 337 -30.22 -3.43 11.06
CA ILE A 337 -30.61 -3.87 9.73
C ILE A 337 -31.69 -2.95 9.15
N LYS A 338 -32.72 -2.62 9.92
CA LYS A 338 -33.78 -1.70 9.46
C LYS A 338 -33.21 -0.35 9.00
N LYS A 339 -32.32 0.28 9.78
CA LYS A 339 -31.68 1.54 9.39
C LYS A 339 -30.87 1.41 8.09
N LEU A 340 -30.20 0.27 7.89
CA LEU A 340 -29.39 0.00 6.72
C LEU A 340 -30.26 -0.26 5.48
N LEU A 341 -31.42 -0.91 5.65
CA LEU A 341 -32.43 -1.11 4.60
C LEU A 341 -33.06 0.22 4.18
N ASP A 342 -33.47 1.05 5.16
CA ASP A 342 -34.09 2.36 4.91
C ASP A 342 -33.16 3.27 4.05
N GLN A 343 -31.84 3.10 4.16
CA GLN A 343 -30.84 3.85 3.41
C GLN A 343 -30.31 3.09 2.17
N GLN A 344 -30.92 1.97 1.81
CA GLN A 344 -30.52 1.15 0.65
C GLN A 344 -29.07 0.61 0.70
N LEU A 345 -28.49 0.53 1.89
CA LEU A 345 -27.19 -0.10 2.12
C LEU A 345 -27.31 -1.61 2.21
N LEU A 346 -28.48 -2.10 2.60
CA LEU A 346 -28.88 -3.50 2.53
C LEU A 346 -30.13 -3.67 1.66
N GLN A 347 -30.34 -4.88 1.20
CA GLN A 347 -31.56 -5.34 0.57
C GLN A 347 -31.90 -6.75 1.08
N VAL A 348 -33.16 -7.14 1.01
CA VAL A 348 -33.60 -8.49 1.32
C VAL A 348 -33.13 -9.43 0.18
N ALA A 349 -32.44 -10.49 0.55
CA ALA A 349 -31.90 -11.47 -0.40
C ALA A 349 -32.83 -12.68 -0.59
N GLY A 350 -33.68 -12.94 0.42
CA GLY A 350 -34.57 -14.09 0.45
C GLY A 350 -34.95 -14.46 1.88
N GLU A 351 -35.43 -15.67 2.06
CA GLU A 351 -35.74 -16.24 3.37
C GLU A 351 -35.08 -17.61 3.50
N GLU A 352 -34.65 -17.96 4.69
CA GLU A 352 -34.17 -19.29 5.03
C GLU A 352 -35.09 -19.94 6.06
N GLN A 353 -35.30 -21.24 5.96
CA GLN A 353 -36.05 -22.03 6.94
C GLN A 353 -35.12 -23.08 7.55
N PRO A 354 -34.38 -22.76 8.63
CA PRO A 354 -33.37 -23.67 9.18
C PRO A 354 -33.93 -24.91 9.86
N TYR A 355 -35.25 -24.95 10.15
CA TYR A 355 -35.94 -26.06 10.79
C TYR A 355 -37.28 -26.31 10.09
N GLU A 356 -37.72 -27.59 10.06
CA GLU A 356 -39.03 -28.01 9.48
C GLU A 356 -40.25 -27.32 10.13
N GLN A 357 -40.11 -26.89 11.37
CA GLN A 357 -41.14 -26.10 12.11
C GLN A 357 -40.53 -24.81 12.60
N GLY A 358 -41.00 -23.67 12.09
CA GLY A 358 -40.56 -22.33 12.51
C GLY A 358 -40.92 -21.26 11.47
N ARG A 359 -40.94 -19.99 11.89
CA ARG A 359 -41.10 -18.87 10.96
C ARG A 359 -39.85 -18.72 10.11
N PRO A 360 -39.96 -18.55 8.78
CA PRO A 360 -38.84 -18.22 7.91
C PRO A 360 -38.06 -17.00 8.43
N ARG A 361 -36.74 -17.02 8.25
CA ARG A 361 -35.86 -15.92 8.64
C ARG A 361 -35.44 -15.16 7.39
N SER A 362 -35.60 -13.84 7.40
CA SER A 362 -35.14 -13.01 6.29
C SER A 362 -33.62 -12.99 6.22
N LEU A 363 -33.11 -13.18 5.02
CA LEU A 363 -31.72 -13.00 4.65
C LEU A 363 -31.51 -11.64 4.02
N TYR A 364 -30.41 -11.01 4.35
CA TYR A 364 -30.02 -9.68 3.91
C TYR A 364 -28.70 -9.73 3.16
N GLN A 365 -28.53 -8.90 2.15
CA GLN A 365 -27.27 -8.75 1.41
C GLN A 365 -26.97 -7.27 1.13
N ALA A 366 -25.75 -6.99 0.70
CA ALA A 366 -25.33 -5.65 0.35
C ALA A 366 -26.23 -5.04 -0.74
N GLY A 367 -26.73 -3.84 -0.49
CA GLY A 367 -27.55 -3.06 -1.41
C GLY A 367 -26.72 -2.36 -2.50
N SER A 368 -27.42 -1.71 -3.43
CA SER A 368 -26.78 -1.03 -4.58
C SER A 368 -25.76 0.04 -4.20
N LYS A 369 -25.98 0.76 -3.11
CA LYS A 369 -25.06 1.81 -2.62
C LYS A 369 -23.73 1.25 -2.10
N LEU A 370 -23.68 -0.02 -1.67
CA LEU A 370 -22.44 -0.67 -1.22
C LEU A 370 -21.75 -1.44 -2.34
N LYS A 371 -22.43 -1.79 -3.43
CA LYS A 371 -21.82 -2.49 -4.57
C LYS A 371 -20.79 -1.64 -5.33
N GLY A 372 -20.83 -0.31 -5.19
CA GLY A 372 -19.84 0.61 -5.73
C GLY A 372 -18.61 0.84 -4.84
N LEU A 373 -18.54 0.18 -3.67
CA LEU A 373 -17.42 0.24 -2.72
C LEU A 373 -16.56 -1.06 -2.72
N ARG A 374 -16.80 -1.91 -3.73
CA ARG A 374 -15.98 -3.13 -3.99
C ARG A 374 -14.66 -2.80 -4.62
#